data_2fdead3eb7ed74a66df28c524a8be71f
#
_entry.id   2fdead3eb7ed74a66df28c524a8be71f
#
_cell.length_a   1.000
_cell.length_b   1.000
_cell.length_c   1.000
_cell.angle_alpha   90.00
_cell.angle_beta   90.00
_cell.angle_gamma   90.00
#
_symmetry.space_group_name_H-M   'P 1'
#
loop_
_entity.id
_entity.type
_entity.pdbx_description
1 polymer ?
#
loop_
_entity_poly.entity_id
_entity_poly.type
_entity_poly.pdbx_seq_one_letter_code
_entity_poly.pdbx_strand_id
1 'polypeptide(L)'
;GMAWGQEVRAITEDGKQVILRADGTWSYAKLSQRDHTKPQLAYIGKRGTFALDLVPGKWRRMQVDLNSDAEVAYRHVDGDVYGQVVAERIEIPILALKTIVVRNMRQAAEDARLAQEEKRTVNGKEVLCITVDATVDGIPLTYHCYLLSGKEGTFQVMTWTGRNIFEEVKPTMEEFLNGFRVSEKKE
;
A
#
# COMPACT_ATOMS: atom_id res chain seq x y z
N GLY A 1 -44.99 -2.55 13.59
CA GLY A 1 -43.58 -2.68 13.56
C GLY A 1 -42.98 -1.69 12.58
N MET A 2 -42.27 -0.68 13.04
CA MET A 2 -41.58 0.30 12.16
C MET A 2 -40.29 -0.39 11.66
N ALA A 3 -40.22 -0.67 10.36
CA ALA A 3 -38.99 -1.12 9.71
C ALA A 3 -38.07 0.10 9.60
N TRP A 4 -36.98 0.10 10.32
CA TRP A 4 -35.89 1.06 10.15
C TRP A 4 -35.23 0.80 8.80
N GLY A 5 -35.35 1.73 7.87
CA GLY A 5 -34.72 1.65 6.57
C GLY A 5 -33.19 1.56 6.75
N GLN A 6 -32.58 0.51 6.23
CA GLN A 6 -31.13 0.35 6.25
C GLN A 6 -30.49 1.42 5.36
N GLU A 7 -29.71 2.30 5.96
CA GLU A 7 -28.79 3.18 5.22
C GLU A 7 -27.59 2.37 4.76
N VAL A 8 -27.30 2.41 3.47
CA VAL A 8 -26.10 1.78 2.89
C VAL A 8 -25.05 2.86 2.65
N ARG A 9 -23.83 2.64 3.14
CA ARG A 9 -22.70 3.50 2.83
C ARG A 9 -21.97 2.95 1.62
N ALA A 10 -21.70 3.83 0.64
CA ALA A 10 -20.92 3.53 -0.56
C ALA A 10 -19.81 4.57 -0.74
N ILE A 11 -18.85 4.25 -1.59
CA ILE A 11 -17.75 5.14 -1.97
C ILE A 11 -17.87 5.38 -3.46
N THR A 12 -17.86 6.64 -3.87
CA THR A 12 -17.83 7.02 -5.29
C THR A 12 -16.46 6.71 -5.90
N GLU A 13 -16.38 6.68 -7.22
CA GLU A 13 -15.13 6.42 -7.95
C GLU A 13 -14.02 7.43 -7.61
N ASP A 14 -14.40 8.67 -7.28
CA ASP A 14 -13.49 9.74 -6.80
C ASP A 14 -13.24 9.70 -5.28
N GLY A 15 -13.63 8.61 -4.60
CA GLY A 15 -13.32 8.35 -3.19
C GLY A 15 -14.20 9.05 -2.16
N LYS A 16 -15.31 9.69 -2.57
CA LYS A 16 -16.24 10.34 -1.64
C LYS A 16 -17.23 9.34 -1.07
N GLN A 17 -17.48 9.46 0.23
CA GLN A 17 -18.49 8.62 0.88
C GLN A 17 -19.89 9.19 0.64
N VAL A 18 -20.82 8.31 0.28
CA VAL A 18 -22.24 8.60 0.09
C VAL A 18 -23.10 7.70 0.97
N ILE A 19 -24.23 8.21 1.37
CA ILE A 19 -25.29 7.47 2.08
C ILE A 19 -26.42 7.26 1.09
N LEU A 20 -26.72 5.99 0.81
CA LEU A 20 -27.86 5.57 0.02
C LEU A 20 -29.00 5.22 0.96
N ARG A 21 -30.21 5.73 0.67
CA ARG A 21 -31.39 5.50 1.49
C ARG A 21 -32.38 4.58 0.78
N ALA A 22 -33.20 3.92 1.55
CA ALA A 22 -34.20 2.97 1.04
C ALA A 22 -35.26 3.64 0.12
N ASP A 23 -35.43 4.95 0.20
CA ASP A 23 -36.32 5.74 -0.63
C ASP A 23 -35.75 6.08 -2.02
N GLY A 24 -34.54 5.57 -2.33
CA GLY A 24 -33.81 5.83 -3.58
C GLY A 24 -33.05 7.16 -3.60
N THR A 25 -33.09 7.94 -2.52
CA THR A 25 -32.28 9.16 -2.40
C THR A 25 -30.86 8.86 -1.92
N TRP A 26 -29.97 9.74 -2.26
CA TRP A 26 -28.60 9.68 -1.76
C TRP A 26 -28.10 11.07 -1.36
N SER A 27 -27.10 11.09 -0.51
CA SER A 27 -26.38 12.32 -0.17
C SER A 27 -24.92 11.99 0.12
N TYR A 28 -24.05 12.96 -0.08
CA TYR A 28 -22.71 12.83 0.48
C TYR A 28 -22.85 12.65 2.00
N ALA A 29 -22.11 11.67 2.55
CA ALA A 29 -22.02 11.57 3.99
C ALA A 29 -21.52 12.92 4.50
N LYS A 30 -22.31 13.58 5.37
CA LYS A 30 -21.78 14.72 6.13
C LYS A 30 -20.57 14.17 6.86
N LEU A 31 -19.38 14.58 6.44
CA LEU A 31 -18.16 14.26 7.14
C LEU A 31 -18.35 14.77 8.59
N SER A 32 -18.73 13.88 9.51
CA SER A 32 -18.36 14.12 10.90
C SER A 32 -16.88 14.50 10.81
N GLN A 33 -16.41 15.49 11.53
CA GLN A 33 -15.03 15.98 11.50
C GLN A 33 -14.08 14.80 11.66
N ARG A 34 -13.90 14.00 10.58
CA ARG A 34 -12.90 12.99 10.51
C ARG A 34 -11.61 13.76 10.36
N ASP A 35 -10.72 13.51 11.27
CA ASP A 35 -9.39 14.05 11.22
C ASP A 35 -8.72 13.62 9.91
N HIS A 36 -8.82 14.49 8.90
CA HIS A 36 -8.23 14.25 7.57
C HIS A 36 -6.70 14.18 7.59
N THR A 37 -6.09 14.35 8.77
CA THR A 37 -4.65 14.21 8.97
C THR A 37 -4.25 12.79 9.31
N LYS A 38 -5.21 11.90 9.63
CA LYS A 38 -4.96 10.50 10.00
C LYS A 38 -5.23 9.55 8.84
N PRO A 39 -4.49 8.44 8.75
CA PRO A 39 -4.76 7.38 7.78
C PRO A 39 -6.18 6.84 7.91
N GLN A 40 -6.83 6.61 6.78
CA GLN A 40 -8.15 6.00 6.65
C GLN A 40 -8.09 4.89 5.60
N LEU A 41 -9.03 3.95 5.67
CA LEU A 41 -9.09 2.85 4.70
C LEU A 41 -9.15 3.40 3.27
N ALA A 42 -8.13 3.10 2.48
CA ALA A 42 -7.98 3.50 1.08
C ALA A 42 -8.19 2.31 0.13
N TYR A 43 -7.80 1.10 0.54
CA TYR A 43 -7.89 -0.09 -0.30
C TYR A 43 -8.05 -1.36 0.53
N ILE A 44 -8.86 -2.28 0.01
CA ILE A 44 -8.95 -3.66 0.52
C ILE A 44 -8.48 -4.58 -0.61
N GLY A 45 -7.54 -5.46 -0.30
CA GLY A 45 -7.02 -6.43 -1.26
C GLY A 45 -8.13 -7.30 -1.87
N LYS A 46 -8.00 -7.66 -3.14
CA LYS A 46 -9.02 -8.41 -3.90
C LYS A 46 -9.42 -9.73 -3.22
N ARG A 47 -8.51 -10.36 -2.49
CA ARG A 47 -8.76 -11.59 -1.73
C ARG A 47 -9.15 -11.34 -0.27
N GLY A 48 -9.24 -10.07 0.15
CA GLY A 48 -9.54 -9.69 1.53
C GLY A 48 -8.42 -10.02 2.54
N THR A 49 -7.20 -10.29 2.08
CA THR A 49 -6.06 -10.68 2.93
C THR A 49 -5.23 -9.51 3.43
N PHE A 50 -5.45 -8.32 2.90
CA PHE A 50 -4.80 -7.11 3.38
C PHE A 50 -5.69 -5.88 3.19
N ALA A 51 -5.34 -4.82 3.88
CA ALA A 51 -5.88 -3.49 3.67
C ALA A 51 -4.76 -2.46 3.71
N LEU A 52 -5.00 -1.31 3.08
CA LEU A 52 -4.10 -0.18 3.06
C LEU A 52 -4.85 1.05 3.55
N ASP A 53 -4.33 1.65 4.62
CA ASP A 53 -4.84 2.89 5.20
C ASP A 53 -3.92 4.05 4.80
N LEU A 54 -4.45 5.08 4.19
CA LEU A 54 -3.71 6.24 3.71
C LEU A 54 -4.35 7.54 4.19
N VAL A 55 -3.55 8.59 4.33
CA VAL A 55 -4.09 9.91 4.65
C VAL A 55 -4.86 10.45 3.44
N PRO A 56 -6.16 10.77 3.61
CA PRO A 56 -7.00 11.24 2.51
C PRO A 56 -6.42 12.49 1.83
N GLY A 57 -6.46 12.50 0.50
CA GLY A 57 -5.98 13.62 -0.32
C GLY A 57 -4.48 13.69 -0.55
N LYS A 58 -3.67 12.88 0.15
CA LYS A 58 -2.21 12.83 -0.04
C LYS A 58 -1.76 11.84 -1.10
N TRP A 59 -2.55 10.83 -1.38
CA TRP A 59 -2.21 9.74 -2.30
C TRP A 59 -3.25 9.62 -3.41
N ARG A 60 -2.79 9.49 -4.64
CA ARG A 60 -3.63 9.24 -5.81
C ARG A 60 -3.38 7.85 -6.33
N ARG A 61 -4.46 7.10 -6.52
CA ARG A 61 -4.39 5.77 -7.13
C ARG A 61 -3.92 5.89 -8.58
N MET A 62 -3.00 5.03 -8.96
CA MET A 62 -2.49 4.90 -10.32
C MET A 62 -3.10 3.66 -10.99
N GLN A 63 -3.17 3.68 -12.31
CA GLN A 63 -3.42 2.48 -13.09
C GLN A 63 -2.19 1.58 -13.01
N VAL A 64 -2.42 0.29 -12.76
CA VAL A 64 -1.37 -0.73 -12.75
C VAL A 64 -1.25 -1.32 -14.16
N ASP A 65 -0.03 -1.42 -14.67
CA ASP A 65 0.23 -2.04 -15.96
C ASP A 65 -0.17 -3.52 -15.97
N LEU A 66 -0.70 -4.01 -17.09
CA LEU A 66 -1.14 -5.40 -17.25
C LEU A 66 -0.02 -6.42 -17.01
N ASN A 67 1.23 -6.03 -17.21
CA ASN A 67 2.41 -6.88 -16.99
C ASN A 67 3.03 -6.71 -15.60
N SER A 68 2.43 -5.91 -14.72
CA SER A 68 2.89 -5.72 -13.35
C SER A 68 2.28 -6.74 -12.42
N ASP A 69 3.07 -7.27 -11.49
CA ASP A 69 2.59 -8.11 -10.39
C ASP A 69 1.88 -7.29 -9.28
N ALA A 70 1.93 -5.97 -9.36
CA ALA A 70 1.29 -5.10 -8.39
C ALA A 70 -0.23 -5.21 -8.45
N GLU A 71 -0.87 -5.39 -7.30
CA GLU A 71 -2.32 -5.37 -7.19
C GLU A 71 -2.88 -3.96 -7.15
N VAL A 72 -2.16 -3.04 -6.52
CA VAL A 72 -2.54 -1.63 -6.40
C VAL A 72 -1.29 -0.75 -6.36
N ALA A 73 -1.37 0.43 -6.94
CA ALA A 73 -0.31 1.42 -6.95
C ALA A 73 -0.84 2.84 -6.69
N TYR A 74 -0.01 3.65 -6.06
CA TYR A 74 -0.30 5.03 -5.69
C TYR A 74 0.89 5.94 -5.99
N ARG A 75 0.60 7.22 -6.17
CA ARG A 75 1.56 8.31 -6.23
C ARG A 75 1.20 9.35 -5.19
N HIS A 76 2.19 9.87 -4.46
CA HIS A 76 1.98 11.00 -3.58
C HIS A 76 1.65 12.26 -4.39
N VAL A 77 0.79 13.12 -3.87
CA VAL A 77 0.32 14.32 -4.58
C VAL A 77 1.44 15.29 -4.95
N ASP A 78 2.52 15.33 -4.18
CA ASP A 78 3.73 16.13 -4.50
C ASP A 78 4.55 15.52 -5.65
N GLY A 79 4.25 14.27 -6.05
CA GLY A 79 4.82 13.64 -7.23
C GLY A 79 6.18 12.97 -7.04
N ASP A 80 6.75 12.98 -5.84
CA ASP A 80 8.12 12.53 -5.60
C ASP A 80 8.19 11.10 -5.03
N VAL A 81 7.08 10.56 -4.52
CA VAL A 81 7.00 9.23 -3.93
C VAL A 81 5.94 8.39 -4.61
N TYR A 82 6.31 7.16 -4.89
CA TYR A 82 5.43 6.12 -5.42
C TYR A 82 5.32 4.97 -4.44
N GLY A 83 4.20 4.26 -4.45
CA GLY A 83 3.99 3.09 -3.63
C GLY A 83 3.13 2.06 -4.33
N GLN A 84 3.37 0.78 -4.05
CA GLN A 84 2.57 -0.33 -4.59
C GLN A 84 2.54 -1.51 -3.63
N VAL A 85 1.58 -2.39 -3.83
CA VAL A 85 1.45 -3.66 -3.11
C VAL A 85 1.40 -4.80 -4.11
N VAL A 86 2.30 -5.78 -3.93
CA VAL A 86 2.26 -7.09 -4.57
C VAL A 86 1.79 -8.10 -3.52
N ALA A 87 0.76 -8.85 -3.83
CA ALA A 87 0.16 -9.82 -2.92
C ALA A 87 0.00 -11.18 -3.62
N GLU A 88 0.62 -12.23 -3.09
CA GLU A 88 0.57 -13.57 -3.63
C GLU A 88 0.04 -14.57 -2.59
N ARG A 89 -0.56 -15.67 -3.08
CA ARG A 89 -1.16 -16.69 -2.20
C ARG A 89 -0.14 -17.56 -1.49
N ILE A 90 1.03 -17.67 -2.06
CA ILE A 90 2.05 -18.59 -1.58
C ILE A 90 2.73 -18.03 -0.32
N GLU A 91 2.93 -18.87 0.67
CA GLU A 91 3.79 -18.57 1.81
C GLU A 91 5.23 -18.92 1.44
N ILE A 92 6.13 -17.95 1.52
CA ILE A 92 7.55 -18.10 1.24
C ILE A 92 8.32 -17.70 2.50
N PRO A 93 9.33 -18.47 2.95
CA PRO A 93 10.19 -18.04 4.04
C PRO A 93 10.76 -16.63 3.79
N ILE A 94 10.73 -15.76 4.79
CA ILE A 94 11.01 -14.33 4.61
C ILE A 94 12.38 -14.04 3.98
N LEU A 95 13.40 -14.82 4.30
CA LEU A 95 14.74 -14.66 3.72
C LEU A 95 14.79 -15.10 2.25
N ALA A 96 14.00 -16.10 1.87
CA ALA A 96 13.85 -16.51 0.48
C ALA A 96 13.08 -15.44 -0.31
N LEU A 97 12.03 -14.85 0.28
CA LEU A 97 11.30 -13.74 -0.31
C LEU A 97 12.23 -12.54 -0.57
N LYS A 98 13.05 -12.15 0.41
CA LYS A 98 14.07 -11.10 0.24
C LYS A 98 14.99 -11.40 -0.96
N THR A 99 15.50 -12.61 -1.05
CA THR A 99 16.38 -13.04 -2.16
C THR A 99 15.67 -12.92 -3.51
N ILE A 100 14.41 -13.34 -3.59
CA ILE A 100 13.60 -13.23 -4.81
C ILE A 100 13.41 -11.75 -5.20
N VAL A 101 13.03 -10.90 -4.25
CA VAL A 101 12.78 -9.48 -4.50
C VAL A 101 14.04 -8.78 -5.02
N VAL A 102 15.18 -8.95 -4.35
CA VAL A 102 16.45 -8.32 -4.76
C VAL A 102 16.90 -8.86 -6.12
N ARG A 103 16.73 -10.15 -6.38
CA ARG A 103 17.05 -10.75 -7.69
C ARG A 103 16.16 -10.16 -8.80
N ASN A 104 14.87 -10.01 -8.56
CA ASN A 104 13.95 -9.42 -9.54
C ASN A 104 14.30 -7.95 -9.80
N MET A 105 14.70 -7.20 -8.79
CA MET A 105 15.20 -5.83 -8.97
C MET A 105 16.47 -5.80 -9.83
N ARG A 106 17.38 -6.75 -9.65
CA ARG A 106 18.59 -6.86 -10.47
C ARG A 106 18.33 -7.21 -11.95
N GLN A 107 17.22 -7.86 -12.24
CA GLN A 107 16.80 -8.10 -13.62
C GLN A 107 16.38 -6.80 -14.33
N ALA A 108 15.80 -5.85 -13.59
CA ALA A 108 15.41 -4.53 -14.10
C ALA A 108 16.57 -3.51 -14.05
N ALA A 109 17.49 -3.67 -13.09
CA ALA A 109 18.62 -2.76 -12.87
C ALA A 109 19.83 -3.59 -12.34
N GLU A 110 20.84 -3.82 -13.17
CA GLU A 110 22.01 -4.66 -12.84
C GLU A 110 22.76 -4.19 -11.58
N ASP A 111 22.74 -2.88 -11.32
CA ASP A 111 23.38 -2.24 -10.16
C ASP A 111 22.55 -2.31 -8.87
N ALA A 112 21.37 -2.96 -8.90
CA ALA A 112 20.52 -3.05 -7.71
C ALA A 112 21.26 -3.73 -6.55
N ARG A 113 21.31 -3.03 -5.42
CA ARG A 113 22.02 -3.51 -4.23
C ARG A 113 21.20 -3.24 -2.97
N LEU A 114 21.21 -4.22 -2.09
CA LEU A 114 20.65 -4.08 -0.75
C LEU A 114 21.54 -3.12 0.06
N ALA A 115 20.99 -1.96 0.42
CA ALA A 115 21.70 -0.94 1.19
C ALA A 115 21.50 -1.12 2.70
N GLN A 116 20.27 -1.47 3.12
CA GLN A 116 19.92 -1.67 4.52
C GLN A 116 18.86 -2.75 4.65
N GLU A 117 18.86 -3.45 5.79
CA GLU A 117 17.76 -4.32 6.21
C GLU A 117 17.59 -4.28 7.73
N GLU A 118 16.36 -4.34 8.19
CA GLU A 118 16.04 -4.47 9.61
C GLU A 118 14.68 -5.15 9.79
N LYS A 119 14.51 -5.78 10.96
CA LYS A 119 13.22 -6.30 11.39
C LYS A 119 12.45 -5.21 12.11
N ARG A 120 11.15 -5.11 11.80
CA ARG A 120 10.23 -4.19 12.47
C ARG A 120 8.95 -4.93 12.86
N THR A 121 8.21 -4.37 13.81
CA THR A 121 6.82 -4.76 14.09
C THR A 121 5.90 -3.64 13.61
N VAL A 122 5.03 -3.97 12.66
CA VAL A 122 4.11 -3.00 12.05
C VAL A 122 2.69 -3.58 12.09
N ASN A 123 1.78 -2.84 12.72
CA ASN A 123 0.38 -3.28 12.89
C ASN A 123 0.26 -4.72 13.45
N GLY A 124 1.10 -5.05 14.44
CA GLY A 124 1.12 -6.34 15.12
C GLY A 124 1.79 -7.49 14.36
N LYS A 125 2.38 -7.24 13.19
CA LYS A 125 3.09 -8.25 12.38
C LYS A 125 4.57 -7.93 12.29
N GLU A 126 5.40 -8.98 12.32
CA GLU A 126 6.83 -8.84 12.01
C GLU A 126 6.99 -8.60 10.50
N VAL A 127 7.74 -7.59 10.15
CA VAL A 127 8.08 -7.25 8.77
C VAL A 127 9.61 -7.18 8.61
N LEU A 128 10.09 -7.56 7.44
CA LEU A 128 11.46 -7.27 7.04
C LEU A 128 11.47 -5.99 6.22
N CYS A 129 12.07 -4.93 6.76
CA CYS A 129 12.25 -3.67 6.07
C CYS A 129 13.57 -3.71 5.31
N ILE A 130 13.52 -3.51 4.00
CA ILE A 130 14.71 -3.43 3.15
C ILE A 130 14.78 -2.10 2.41
N THR A 131 15.99 -1.61 2.22
CA THR A 131 16.28 -0.46 1.36
C THR A 131 17.21 -0.93 0.24
N VAL A 132 16.82 -0.69 -1.00
CA VAL A 132 17.57 -1.10 -2.19
C VAL A 132 17.83 0.12 -3.07
N ASP A 133 19.09 0.35 -3.42
CA ASP A 133 19.47 1.33 -4.43
C ASP A 133 19.56 0.66 -5.80
N ALA A 134 19.03 1.32 -6.82
CA ALA A 134 19.06 0.82 -8.20
C ALA A 134 19.03 1.98 -9.19
N THR A 135 19.58 1.79 -10.38
CA THR A 135 19.46 2.75 -11.48
C THR A 135 18.56 2.16 -12.55
N VAL A 136 17.37 2.75 -12.73
CA VAL A 136 16.37 2.29 -13.68
C VAL A 136 16.26 3.29 -14.80
N ASP A 137 16.49 2.87 -16.04
CA ASP A 137 16.48 3.75 -17.23
C ASP A 137 17.37 5.01 -17.07
N GLY A 138 18.53 4.85 -16.43
CA GLY A 138 19.46 5.92 -16.15
C GLY A 138 19.10 6.82 -14.97
N ILE A 139 17.99 6.55 -14.26
CA ILE A 139 17.52 7.31 -13.11
C ILE A 139 17.93 6.61 -11.83
N PRO A 140 18.78 7.21 -10.96
CA PRO A 140 19.10 6.66 -9.66
C PRO A 140 17.88 6.72 -8.73
N LEU A 141 17.40 5.54 -8.29
CA LEU A 141 16.26 5.37 -7.39
C LEU A 141 16.70 4.71 -6.09
N THR A 142 15.94 4.95 -5.04
CA THR A 142 15.98 4.19 -3.79
C THR A 142 14.60 3.62 -3.52
N TYR A 143 14.55 2.30 -3.33
CA TYR A 143 13.37 1.55 -2.91
C TYR A 143 13.43 1.35 -1.41
N HIS A 144 12.31 1.56 -0.73
CA HIS A 144 12.16 1.32 0.70
C HIS A 144 10.89 0.47 0.89
N CYS A 145 11.05 -0.77 1.38
CA CYS A 145 10.03 -1.79 1.25
C CYS A 145 9.82 -2.57 2.54
N TYR A 146 8.57 -3.00 2.77
CA TYR A 146 8.23 -4.01 3.76
C TYR A 146 7.93 -5.34 3.07
N LEU A 147 8.56 -6.40 3.55
CA LEU A 147 8.31 -7.77 3.12
C LEU A 147 7.65 -8.53 4.27
N LEU A 148 6.53 -9.19 3.96
CA LEU A 148 5.77 -10.01 4.91
C LEU A 148 5.48 -11.37 4.29
N SER A 149 5.47 -12.39 5.12
CA SER A 149 5.07 -13.74 4.73
C SER A 149 4.37 -14.45 5.89
N GLY A 150 3.32 -15.16 5.60
CA GLY A 150 2.54 -15.91 6.57
C GLY A 150 1.43 -16.73 5.91
N LYS A 151 0.52 -17.26 6.71
CA LYS A 151 -0.59 -18.08 6.22
C LYS A 151 -1.53 -17.37 5.24
N GLU A 152 -1.57 -16.05 5.25
CA GLU A 152 -2.34 -15.23 4.32
C GLU A 152 -1.64 -15.06 2.95
N GLY A 153 -0.39 -15.51 2.83
CA GLY A 153 0.45 -15.39 1.65
C GLY A 153 1.68 -14.51 1.87
N THR A 154 2.27 -14.05 0.78
CA THR A 154 3.37 -13.10 0.80
C THR A 154 2.93 -11.73 0.32
N PHE A 155 3.52 -10.69 0.91
CA PHE A 155 3.27 -9.30 0.57
C PHE A 155 4.58 -8.55 0.40
N GLN A 156 4.65 -7.79 -0.69
CA GLN A 156 5.70 -6.82 -0.93
C GLN A 156 5.04 -5.43 -0.97
N VAL A 157 5.25 -4.66 0.07
CA VAL A 157 4.79 -3.27 0.14
C VAL A 157 5.98 -2.41 -0.23
N MET A 158 5.94 -1.79 -1.38
CA MET A 158 7.10 -1.14 -2.00
C MET A 158 6.85 0.34 -2.15
N THR A 159 7.84 1.14 -1.77
CA THR A 159 7.89 2.56 -2.12
C THR A 159 9.20 2.88 -2.84
N TRP A 160 9.22 3.91 -3.68
CA TRP A 160 10.44 4.37 -4.33
C TRP A 160 10.39 5.88 -4.60
N THR A 161 11.57 6.43 -4.72
CA THR A 161 11.81 7.84 -5.00
C THR A 161 13.17 8.03 -5.65
N GLY A 162 13.46 9.25 -6.14
CA GLY A 162 14.80 9.62 -6.55
C GLY A 162 15.80 9.50 -5.39
N ARG A 163 16.97 8.90 -5.63
CA ARG A 163 17.98 8.67 -4.57
C ARG A 163 18.41 9.95 -3.90
N ASN A 164 18.50 11.05 -4.63
CA ASN A 164 18.93 12.35 -4.14
C ASN A 164 18.01 12.99 -3.10
N ILE A 165 16.72 12.57 -3.05
CA ILE A 165 15.74 13.11 -2.12
C ILE A 165 15.25 12.07 -1.09
N PHE A 166 15.82 10.86 -1.10
CA PHE A 166 15.35 9.75 -0.27
C PHE A 166 15.24 10.12 1.21
N GLU A 167 16.28 10.72 1.79
CA GLU A 167 16.29 11.07 3.21
C GLU A 167 15.21 12.12 3.55
N GLU A 168 14.95 13.06 2.63
CA GLU A 168 13.92 14.09 2.80
C GLU A 168 12.51 13.48 2.81
N VAL A 169 12.23 12.56 1.88
CA VAL A 169 10.89 12.00 1.69
C VAL A 169 10.66 10.66 2.39
N LYS A 170 11.66 10.10 3.05
CA LYS A 170 11.55 8.84 3.78
C LYS A 170 10.37 8.80 4.75
N PRO A 171 10.04 9.85 5.52
CA PRO A 171 8.84 9.87 6.36
C PRO A 171 7.55 9.67 5.57
N THR A 172 7.45 10.23 4.37
CA THR A 172 6.29 10.03 3.47
C THR A 172 6.22 8.59 2.96
N MET A 173 7.36 7.99 2.61
CA MET A 173 7.44 6.58 2.22
C MET A 173 6.99 5.68 3.37
N GLU A 174 7.46 5.94 4.58
CA GLU A 174 7.07 5.16 5.76
C GLU A 174 5.60 5.36 6.16
N GLU A 175 5.01 6.51 5.91
CA GLU A 175 3.56 6.72 6.06
C GLU A 175 2.78 5.72 5.19
N PHE A 176 3.17 5.53 3.92
CA PHE A 176 2.57 4.55 3.04
C PHE A 176 2.77 3.12 3.54
N LEU A 177 4.01 2.75 3.86
CA LEU A 177 4.37 1.41 4.31
C LEU A 177 3.64 1.03 5.61
N ASN A 178 3.58 1.95 6.59
CA ASN A 178 2.93 1.73 7.87
C ASN A 178 1.39 1.71 7.77
N GLY A 179 0.83 2.15 6.66
CA GLY A 179 -0.59 2.02 6.36
C GLY A 179 -1.02 0.61 5.96
N PHE A 180 -0.08 -0.26 5.62
CA PHE A 180 -0.36 -1.64 5.25
C PHE A 180 -0.66 -2.50 6.49
N ARG A 181 -1.72 -3.30 6.41
CA ARG A 181 -2.06 -4.29 7.44
C ARG A 181 -2.60 -5.58 6.81
N VAL A 182 -2.18 -6.69 7.37
CA VAL A 182 -2.70 -8.01 7.01
C VAL A 182 -4.07 -8.16 7.64
N SER A 183 -5.06 -8.60 6.86
CA SER A 183 -6.40 -8.92 7.34
C SER A 183 -6.47 -10.41 7.66
N GLU A 184 -6.64 -10.75 8.91
CA GLU A 184 -6.89 -12.14 9.30
C GLU A 184 -8.31 -12.50 8.88
N LYS A 185 -8.47 -13.60 8.11
CA LYS A 185 -9.78 -14.19 7.90
C LYS A 185 -10.30 -14.65 9.27
N LYS A 186 -11.43 -14.13 9.71
CA LYS A 186 -12.19 -14.77 10.78
C LYS A 186 -12.66 -16.10 10.21
N GLU A 187 -12.16 -17.21 10.79
CA GLU A 187 -12.69 -18.55 10.59
C GLU A 187 -14.14 -18.61 11.06
#